data_263869dab2f372951e25b4e7807c8460
#
_entry.id   263869dab2f372951e25b4e7807c8460
#
_cell.length_a   1.000
_cell.length_b   1.000
_cell.length_c   1.000
_cell.angle_alpha   90.00
_cell.angle_beta   90.00
_cell.angle_gamma   90.00
#
_symmetry.space_group_name_H-M   'P 1'
#
loop_
_entity.id
_entity.type
_entity.pdbx_description
1 polymer ?
#
loop_
_entity_poly.entity_id
_entity_poly.type
_entity_poly.pdbx_seq_one_letter_code
_entity_poly.pdbx_strand_id
1 'polypeptide(L)'
;MEFKIIQKTCRSFTAELVNQDIYFSKESYNVYLNDKCVIENETRIVFSMYGLEPNTEYQVAIGNDTEKYMTQKLVTDYEVVRLNVKSFGAVGDGIADDTSMLQATILACPDNGTVYLPAGTYLTGPLFLKSHITIELDENATILGVTDRSKYPILPGYTVHTDEQDEYYLGTWEGNPLTSMASLITGINVEDVKIIGKGTLDGNGQNGDWWIDVKRKKRAWRPRTVFLNNCKNVVLQGIKVQNSPSWTMHPYFSDNIRFLDMEIENPYNSHNTDGIDPESCKDVDIIGVKISVGDDCIAIKSGKLFMGKKFKKPSENLNIRNCSMEKGHGSVVVGSEISGGVKNVNVSQCLFRETDRGLRIKTRRGRGEDSILDQIHFSNIEMDGVLTPFVINMYYFCDPDGKSEYVWSKEALPVDEMTPSIKCLTFTDIVCHNAEVAASFFYGLPESPIEEVKLENIRFDFKEDAKAGEPAMMSYLEPVKKMGIFARYINKLTLDNVKVTGYEGKEKDIESVECLVEK
;
A
#
# COMPACT_ATOMS: atom_id res chain seq x y z
N MET A 1 7.47 16.05 24.52
CA MET A 1 7.27 15.04 23.43
C MET A 1 6.67 13.79 24.05
N GLU A 2 5.64 13.20 23.41
CA GLU A 2 4.92 12.02 23.91
C GLU A 2 4.94 10.92 22.83
N PHE A 3 4.81 9.66 23.23
CA PHE A 3 4.70 8.52 22.32
C PHE A 3 3.70 7.49 22.81
N LYS A 4 3.26 6.63 21.92
CA LYS A 4 2.44 5.44 22.26
C LYS A 4 3.04 4.19 21.62
N ILE A 5 3.00 3.08 22.31
CA ILE A 5 3.35 1.78 21.76
C ILE A 5 2.14 1.29 20.97
N ILE A 6 2.30 1.15 19.65
CA ILE A 6 1.21 0.78 18.73
C ILE A 6 1.21 -0.71 18.38
N GLN A 7 2.35 -1.38 18.57
CA GLN A 7 2.49 -2.82 18.35
C GLN A 7 3.55 -3.38 19.31
N LYS A 8 3.33 -4.58 19.81
CA LYS A 8 4.32 -5.40 20.50
C LYS A 8 4.29 -6.84 20.00
N THR A 9 5.40 -7.53 20.14
CA THR A 9 5.57 -8.96 19.88
C THR A 9 6.37 -9.61 20.99
N CYS A 10 6.75 -10.87 20.84
CA CYS A 10 7.65 -11.52 21.78
C CYS A 10 9.08 -10.92 21.78
N ARG A 11 9.52 -10.30 20.67
CA ARG A 11 10.91 -9.83 20.52
C ARG A 11 11.05 -8.40 19.98
N SER A 12 9.95 -7.67 19.84
CA SER A 12 9.98 -6.32 19.30
C SER A 12 8.81 -5.47 19.78
N PHE A 13 8.92 -4.16 19.57
CA PHE A 13 7.76 -3.25 19.57
C PHE A 13 7.92 -2.17 18.50
N THR A 14 6.79 -1.56 18.13
CA THR A 14 6.75 -0.31 17.35
C THR A 14 6.07 0.76 18.19
N ALA A 15 6.65 1.94 18.21
CA ALA A 15 6.10 3.13 18.84
C ALA A 15 5.93 4.28 17.85
N GLU A 16 5.03 5.19 18.18
CA GLU A 16 4.68 6.36 17.37
C GLU A 16 4.62 7.58 18.27
N LEU A 17 5.27 8.68 17.87
CA LEU A 17 5.14 9.97 18.55
C LEU A 17 3.71 10.51 18.42
N VAL A 18 3.22 11.13 19.47
CA VAL A 18 1.93 11.80 19.50
C VAL A 18 2.15 13.28 19.17
N ASN A 19 2.15 13.62 17.90
CA ASN A 19 2.29 15.00 17.40
C ASN A 19 1.52 15.18 16.08
N GLN A 20 1.66 16.36 15.47
CA GLN A 20 1.07 16.69 14.17
C GLN A 20 2.13 16.87 13.08
N ASP A 21 3.35 16.45 13.32
CA ASP A 21 4.42 16.52 12.33
C ASP A 21 4.19 15.49 11.22
N ILE A 22 4.87 15.65 10.09
CA ILE A 22 4.69 14.83 8.89
C ILE A 22 5.91 13.94 8.71
N TYR A 23 5.75 12.63 8.91
CA TYR A 23 6.77 11.59 8.77
C TYR A 23 8.02 11.79 9.65
N PHE A 24 8.58 13.00 9.67
CA PHE A 24 9.70 13.38 10.52
C PHE A 24 9.27 14.33 11.62
N SER A 25 9.76 14.10 12.82
CA SER A 25 9.63 15.04 13.94
C SER A 25 10.49 16.28 13.67
N LYS A 26 10.01 17.46 14.06
CA LYS A 26 10.76 18.72 13.95
C LYS A 26 12.02 18.76 14.80
N GLU A 27 12.01 18.02 15.91
CA GLU A 27 13.14 17.90 16.81
C GLU A 27 13.58 16.43 16.88
N SER A 28 14.90 16.19 16.88
CA SER A 28 15.44 14.86 17.10
C SER A 28 15.29 14.45 18.57
N TYR A 29 15.22 13.16 18.79
CA TYR A 29 15.11 12.58 20.13
C TYR A 29 15.91 11.28 20.23
N ASN A 30 16.24 10.90 21.45
CA ASN A 30 16.88 9.63 21.76
C ASN A 30 15.82 8.66 22.32
N VAL A 31 16.00 7.37 22.03
CA VAL A 31 15.19 6.29 22.61
C VAL A 31 16.01 5.54 23.64
N TYR A 32 15.43 5.34 24.81
CA TYR A 32 16.05 4.63 25.92
C TYR A 32 15.28 3.35 26.23
N LEU A 33 16.01 2.27 26.49
CA LEU A 33 15.49 1.00 26.96
C LEU A 33 16.18 0.64 28.29
N ASN A 34 15.42 0.52 29.38
CA ASN A 34 15.94 0.31 30.72
C ASN A 34 17.10 1.27 31.05
N ASP A 35 16.89 2.57 30.86
CA ASP A 35 17.83 3.67 31.05
C ASP A 35 19.03 3.72 30.08
N LYS A 36 19.25 2.71 29.25
CA LYS A 36 20.29 2.71 28.23
C LYS A 36 19.78 3.38 26.95
N CYS A 37 20.52 4.35 26.40
CA CYS A 37 20.25 4.89 25.07
C CYS A 37 20.50 3.80 24.02
N VAL A 38 19.49 3.53 23.18
CA VAL A 38 19.50 2.48 22.15
C VAL A 38 19.32 3.02 20.75
N ILE A 39 18.72 4.22 20.60
CA ILE A 39 18.67 4.98 19.36
C ILE A 39 19.02 6.42 19.70
N GLU A 40 19.98 6.99 18.99
CA GLU A 40 20.41 8.38 19.13
C GLU A 40 19.93 9.21 17.95
N ASN A 41 19.49 10.44 18.22
CA ASN A 41 19.10 11.42 17.20
C ASN A 41 18.05 10.90 16.19
N GLU A 42 17.07 10.11 16.66
CA GLU A 42 15.94 9.70 15.81
C GLU A 42 15.10 10.92 15.42
N THR A 43 14.67 10.95 14.17
CA THR A 43 13.81 12.01 13.63
C THR A 43 12.50 11.48 13.08
N ARG A 44 12.35 10.17 12.84
CA ARG A 44 11.10 9.60 12.35
C ARG A 44 10.04 9.59 13.46
N ILE A 45 8.82 9.80 13.10
CA ILE A 45 7.68 9.73 14.05
C ILE A 45 7.43 8.30 14.51
N VAL A 46 7.67 7.32 13.64
CA VAL A 46 7.50 5.89 13.94
C VAL A 46 8.87 5.24 14.04
N PHE A 47 9.07 4.48 15.11
CA PHE A 47 10.30 3.73 15.34
C PHE A 47 10.02 2.36 15.95
N SER A 48 10.89 1.40 15.69
CA SER A 48 10.78 0.04 16.21
C SER A 48 12.06 -0.42 16.89
N MET A 49 11.90 -1.30 17.89
CA MET A 49 12.98 -1.99 18.58
C MET A 49 12.86 -3.49 18.40
N TYR A 50 13.99 -4.15 18.24
CA TYR A 50 14.10 -5.60 18.01
C TYR A 50 15.08 -6.24 18.98
N GLY A 51 15.13 -7.58 18.99
CA GLY A 51 16.07 -8.34 19.83
C GLY A 51 15.73 -8.30 21.31
N LEU A 52 14.47 -8.08 21.65
CA LEU A 52 14.00 -8.13 23.02
C LEU A 52 13.85 -9.57 23.50
N GLU A 53 13.93 -9.78 24.83
CA GLU A 53 13.63 -11.08 25.43
C GLU A 53 12.12 -11.25 25.60
N PRO A 54 11.57 -12.46 25.34
CA PRO A 54 10.16 -12.74 25.53
C PRO A 54 9.73 -12.65 26.99
N ASN A 55 8.44 -12.35 27.22
CA ASN A 55 7.81 -12.27 28.54
C ASN A 55 8.60 -11.42 29.55
N THR A 56 9.19 -10.33 29.08
CA THR A 56 10.10 -9.47 29.87
C THR A 56 9.56 -8.04 29.93
N GLU A 57 9.61 -7.44 31.11
CA GLU A 57 9.24 -6.03 31.32
C GLU A 57 10.40 -5.12 30.93
N TYR A 58 10.11 -4.10 30.15
CA TYR A 58 11.01 -3.03 29.76
C TYR A 58 10.44 -1.67 30.10
N GLN A 59 11.30 -0.73 30.45
CA GLN A 59 10.99 0.69 30.48
C GLN A 59 11.46 1.31 29.15
N VAL A 60 10.51 1.82 28.37
CA VAL A 60 10.79 2.55 27.13
C VAL A 60 10.64 4.02 27.42
N ALA A 61 11.64 4.81 27.09
CA ALA A 61 11.58 6.27 27.24
C ALA A 61 12.08 6.97 25.98
N ILE A 62 11.56 8.17 25.73
CA ILE A 62 12.12 9.12 24.77
C ILE A 62 12.62 10.36 25.52
N GLY A 63 13.64 11.01 24.97
CA GLY A 63 14.22 12.20 25.59
C GLY A 63 15.39 12.75 24.79
N ASN A 64 16.21 13.56 25.44
CA ASN A 64 17.50 14.01 24.93
C ASN A 64 18.60 13.60 25.91
N ASP A 65 19.82 14.09 25.73
CA ASP A 65 20.97 13.74 26.59
C ASP A 65 20.84 14.21 28.04
N THR A 66 19.92 15.14 28.31
CA THR A 66 19.78 15.77 29.63
C THR A 66 18.53 15.35 30.37
N GLU A 67 17.44 15.02 29.66
CA GLU A 67 16.16 14.67 30.28
C GLU A 67 15.36 13.65 29.47
N LYS A 68 14.53 12.88 30.18
CA LYS A 68 13.52 11.99 29.58
C LYS A 68 12.19 12.71 29.56
N TYR A 69 11.59 12.84 28.36
CA TYR A 69 10.30 13.50 28.18
C TYR A 69 9.12 12.63 28.61
N MET A 70 9.19 11.34 28.34
CA MET A 70 8.16 10.38 28.66
C MET A 70 8.77 8.97 28.85
N THR A 71 8.17 8.19 29.76
CA THR A 71 8.53 6.79 29.99
C THR A 71 7.26 5.94 30.04
N GLN A 72 7.28 4.81 29.35
CA GLN A 72 6.20 3.80 29.39
C GLN A 72 6.76 2.42 29.73
N LYS A 73 5.97 1.59 30.41
CA LYS A 73 6.27 0.18 30.63
C LYS A 73 5.72 -0.66 29.48
N LEU A 74 6.51 -1.64 29.04
CA LEU A 74 6.18 -2.62 28.04
C LEU A 74 6.49 -4.01 28.58
N VAL A 75 5.58 -4.96 28.43
CA VAL A 75 5.87 -6.40 28.62
C VAL A 75 5.74 -7.07 27.27
N THR A 76 6.82 -7.70 26.80
CA THR A 76 6.85 -8.46 25.55
C THR A 76 5.95 -9.69 25.64
N ASP A 77 5.48 -10.18 24.49
CA ASP A 77 4.63 -11.37 24.43
C ASP A 77 5.41 -12.63 24.81
N TYR A 78 4.69 -13.68 25.16
CA TYR A 78 5.26 -15.00 25.45
C TYR A 78 5.75 -15.68 24.17
N GLU A 79 6.83 -16.47 24.27
CA GLU A 79 7.38 -17.30 23.20
C GLU A 79 7.65 -18.72 23.73
N VAL A 80 7.15 -19.73 23.01
CA VAL A 80 7.37 -21.14 23.37
C VAL A 80 8.79 -21.58 23.06
N VAL A 81 9.27 -21.27 21.86
CA VAL A 81 10.59 -21.68 21.36
C VAL A 81 11.01 -20.79 20.20
N ARG A 82 12.30 -20.59 20.05
CA ARG A 82 12.92 -19.93 18.89
C ARG A 82 13.70 -20.95 18.07
N LEU A 83 13.18 -21.34 16.90
CA LEU A 83 13.78 -22.33 16.01
C LEU A 83 14.71 -21.63 15.01
N ASN A 84 16.00 -21.93 15.08
CA ASN A 84 16.98 -21.42 14.12
C ASN A 84 16.97 -22.28 12.85
N VAL A 85 16.72 -21.67 11.68
CA VAL A 85 16.66 -22.37 10.38
C VAL A 85 17.94 -23.13 10.04
N LYS A 86 19.10 -22.66 10.52
CA LYS A 86 20.38 -23.37 10.33
C LYS A 86 20.44 -24.71 11.07
N SER A 87 19.71 -24.85 12.17
CA SER A 87 19.57 -26.12 12.88
C SER A 87 18.73 -27.14 12.11
N PHE A 88 17.95 -26.69 11.14
CA PHE A 88 17.20 -27.53 10.19
C PHE A 88 17.97 -27.78 8.89
N GLY A 89 19.19 -27.27 8.78
CA GLY A 89 20.08 -27.51 7.63
C GLY A 89 20.09 -26.40 6.58
N ALA A 90 19.43 -25.25 6.81
CA ALA A 90 19.53 -24.10 5.91
C ALA A 90 20.97 -23.57 5.87
N VAL A 91 21.48 -23.33 4.66
CA VAL A 91 22.87 -22.88 4.44
C VAL A 91 22.99 -21.37 4.51
N GLY A 92 22.13 -20.63 3.80
CA GLY A 92 22.11 -19.17 3.80
C GLY A 92 23.32 -18.54 3.13
N ASP A 93 23.84 -19.17 2.05
CA ASP A 93 25.00 -18.71 1.27
C ASP A 93 24.61 -17.98 -0.05
N GLY A 94 23.29 -17.87 -0.35
CA GLY A 94 22.76 -17.28 -1.58
C GLY A 94 22.87 -18.18 -2.83
N ILE A 95 23.34 -19.41 -2.69
CA ILE A 95 23.57 -20.37 -3.78
C ILE A 95 22.76 -21.65 -3.59
N ALA A 96 22.84 -22.24 -2.39
CA ALA A 96 22.09 -23.43 -2.03
C ALA A 96 20.58 -23.14 -1.99
N ASP A 97 19.77 -24.06 -2.50
CA ASP A 97 18.31 -24.00 -2.43
C ASP A 97 17.86 -24.41 -1.01
N ASP A 98 17.55 -23.41 -0.19
CA ASP A 98 17.14 -23.57 1.20
C ASP A 98 15.62 -23.81 1.38
N THR A 99 14.84 -23.92 0.30
CA THR A 99 13.38 -23.99 0.33
C THR A 99 12.86 -25.04 1.31
N SER A 100 13.36 -26.26 1.20
CA SER A 100 12.87 -27.37 2.02
C SER A 100 13.19 -27.19 3.50
N MET A 101 14.36 -26.62 3.82
CA MET A 101 14.81 -26.41 5.20
C MET A 101 14.03 -25.28 5.88
N LEU A 102 13.80 -24.18 5.15
CA LEU A 102 12.97 -23.07 5.62
C LEU A 102 11.53 -23.53 5.82
N GLN A 103 10.95 -24.22 4.84
CA GLN A 103 9.57 -24.70 4.94
C GLN A 103 9.41 -25.75 6.07
N ALA A 104 10.37 -26.64 6.25
CA ALA A 104 10.35 -27.60 7.36
C ALA A 104 10.40 -26.90 8.72
N THR A 105 11.21 -25.84 8.87
CA THR A 105 11.28 -25.06 10.10
C THR A 105 9.93 -24.37 10.38
N ILE A 106 9.29 -23.78 9.37
CA ILE A 106 7.97 -23.16 9.48
C ILE A 106 6.93 -24.19 9.95
N LEU A 107 6.89 -25.36 9.33
CA LEU A 107 5.92 -26.41 9.67
C LEU A 107 6.17 -27.02 11.06
N ALA A 108 7.42 -27.15 11.49
CA ALA A 108 7.79 -27.66 12.80
C ALA A 108 7.58 -26.65 13.94
N CYS A 109 7.47 -25.37 13.63
CA CYS A 109 7.29 -24.32 14.64
C CYS A 109 5.94 -24.49 15.37
N PRO A 110 5.92 -24.64 16.71
CA PRO A 110 4.66 -24.71 17.44
C PRO A 110 3.98 -23.34 17.53
N ASP A 111 2.72 -23.34 17.95
CA ASP A 111 1.98 -22.11 18.21
C ASP A 111 2.71 -21.24 19.24
N ASN A 112 2.76 -19.94 19.02
CA ASN A 112 3.55 -18.96 19.75
C ASN A 112 5.07 -19.23 19.72
N GLY A 113 5.56 -19.98 18.73
CA GLY A 113 6.99 -20.14 18.46
C GLY A 113 7.48 -19.12 17.44
N THR A 114 8.79 -18.99 17.38
CA THR A 114 9.50 -18.12 16.43
C THR A 114 10.39 -18.94 15.51
N VAL A 115 10.26 -18.73 14.18
CA VAL A 115 11.21 -19.17 13.18
C VAL A 115 12.25 -18.06 13.00
N TYR A 116 13.48 -18.32 13.37
CA TYR A 116 14.55 -17.34 13.33
C TYR A 116 15.51 -17.60 12.17
N LEU A 117 15.67 -16.57 11.33
CA LEU A 117 16.64 -16.52 10.25
C LEU A 117 17.84 -15.66 10.68
N PRO A 118 18.96 -16.24 11.11
CA PRO A 118 20.19 -15.47 11.38
C PRO A 118 20.78 -14.89 10.09
N ALA A 119 21.79 -14.03 10.24
CA ALA A 119 22.53 -13.46 9.12
C ALA A 119 22.89 -14.49 8.04
N GLY A 120 22.58 -14.17 6.79
CA GLY A 120 22.79 -15.02 5.60
C GLY A 120 21.80 -14.70 4.49
N THR A 121 22.11 -15.18 3.28
CA THR A 121 21.22 -15.06 2.11
C THR A 121 20.61 -16.42 1.79
N TYR A 122 19.33 -16.58 2.04
CA TYR A 122 18.60 -17.84 1.87
C TYR A 122 17.89 -17.85 0.51
N LEU A 123 18.49 -18.50 -0.49
CA LEU A 123 17.87 -18.69 -1.80
C LEU A 123 16.73 -19.69 -1.69
N THR A 124 15.52 -19.28 -2.05
CA THR A 124 14.34 -20.13 -1.83
C THR A 124 13.25 -19.93 -2.89
N GLY A 125 12.51 -20.99 -3.17
CA GLY A 125 11.21 -20.93 -3.80
C GLY A 125 10.15 -20.40 -2.82
N PRO A 126 8.87 -20.35 -3.22
CA PRO A 126 7.76 -19.93 -2.36
C PRO A 126 7.69 -20.68 -1.04
N LEU A 127 7.53 -19.91 0.04
CA LEU A 127 7.30 -20.40 1.40
C LEU A 127 5.85 -20.18 1.80
N PHE A 128 5.22 -21.21 2.34
CA PHE A 128 3.85 -21.19 2.82
C PHE A 128 3.82 -20.98 4.33
N LEU A 129 3.08 -19.95 4.76
CA LEU A 129 2.92 -19.61 6.16
C LEU A 129 2.05 -20.62 6.91
N LYS A 130 2.22 -20.65 8.21
CA LYS A 130 1.40 -21.39 9.18
C LYS A 130 0.85 -20.38 10.20
N SER A 131 -0.35 -20.65 10.74
CA SER A 131 -0.95 -19.80 11.78
C SER A 131 -0.18 -19.83 13.10
N HIS A 132 -0.35 -18.79 13.90
CA HIS A 132 0.12 -18.63 15.29
C HIS A 132 1.63 -18.68 15.45
N ILE A 133 2.40 -18.20 14.48
CA ILE A 133 3.87 -18.15 14.54
C ILE A 133 4.43 -16.74 14.29
N THR A 134 5.66 -16.55 14.76
CA THR A 134 6.49 -15.40 14.39
C THR A 134 7.61 -15.87 13.46
N ILE A 135 7.88 -15.11 12.39
CA ILE A 135 9.08 -15.23 11.56
C ILE A 135 9.95 -14.02 11.86
N GLU A 136 11.15 -14.25 12.36
CA GLU A 136 12.09 -13.19 12.73
C GLU A 136 13.31 -13.22 11.81
N LEU A 137 13.57 -12.11 11.12
CA LEU A 137 14.72 -11.93 10.26
C LEU A 137 15.77 -11.04 10.95
N ASP A 138 16.98 -11.58 11.10
CA ASP A 138 18.15 -10.78 11.52
C ASP A 138 18.38 -9.62 10.53
N GLU A 139 19.01 -8.54 10.98
CA GLU A 139 19.31 -7.36 10.14
C GLU A 139 20.07 -7.71 8.85
N ASN A 140 20.94 -8.71 8.91
CA ASN A 140 21.72 -9.21 7.75
C ASN A 140 21.15 -10.50 7.14
N ALA A 141 19.89 -10.83 7.44
CA ALA A 141 19.21 -11.95 6.82
C ALA A 141 18.46 -11.51 5.56
N THR A 142 18.63 -12.25 4.47
CA THR A 142 17.87 -12.03 3.23
C THR A 142 17.19 -13.32 2.80
N ILE A 143 15.88 -13.29 2.62
CA ILE A 143 15.13 -14.33 1.90
C ILE A 143 15.14 -13.92 0.44
N LEU A 144 15.85 -14.67 -0.41
CA LEU A 144 16.07 -14.37 -1.84
C LEU A 144 15.25 -15.32 -2.71
N GLY A 145 14.35 -14.78 -3.54
CA GLY A 145 13.52 -15.57 -4.44
C GLY A 145 14.33 -16.22 -5.57
N VAL A 146 14.05 -17.48 -5.89
CA VAL A 146 14.59 -18.13 -7.09
C VAL A 146 14.01 -17.47 -8.36
N THR A 147 14.77 -17.42 -9.45
CA THR A 147 14.31 -16.84 -10.71
C THR A 147 13.66 -17.85 -11.66
N ASP A 148 13.84 -19.15 -11.40
CA ASP A 148 13.26 -20.22 -12.21
C ASP A 148 11.75 -20.37 -11.91
N ARG A 149 10.91 -20.04 -12.90
CA ARG A 149 9.46 -20.17 -12.84
C ARG A 149 8.96 -21.58 -12.56
N SER A 150 9.75 -22.61 -12.88
CA SER A 150 9.39 -24.02 -12.65
C SER A 150 9.35 -24.38 -11.18
N LYS A 151 10.06 -23.63 -10.35
CA LYS A 151 10.10 -23.79 -8.88
C LYS A 151 8.91 -23.18 -8.16
N TYR A 152 8.06 -22.41 -8.86
CA TYR A 152 6.90 -21.76 -8.27
C TYR A 152 5.65 -22.64 -8.37
N PRO A 153 5.05 -23.08 -7.27
CA PRO A 153 3.74 -23.72 -7.27
C PRO A 153 2.68 -22.85 -7.93
N ILE A 154 1.72 -23.49 -8.58
CA ILE A 154 0.63 -22.82 -9.27
C ILE A 154 -0.59 -22.73 -8.33
N LEU A 155 -1.09 -21.53 -8.12
CA LEU A 155 -2.35 -21.26 -7.45
C LEU A 155 -3.44 -21.15 -8.51
N PRO A 156 -4.40 -22.08 -8.59
CA PRO A 156 -5.52 -21.99 -9.54
C PRO A 156 -6.38 -20.76 -9.21
N GLY A 157 -6.84 -20.06 -10.24
CA GLY A 157 -7.68 -18.88 -10.07
C GLY A 157 -9.08 -19.24 -9.60
N TYR A 158 -9.80 -20.00 -10.42
CA TYR A 158 -11.16 -20.41 -10.15
C TYR A 158 -11.28 -21.93 -10.25
N THR A 159 -11.84 -22.55 -9.22
CA THR A 159 -12.08 -23.99 -9.18
C THR A 159 -13.47 -24.26 -8.64
N VAL A 160 -14.25 -25.05 -9.36
CA VAL A 160 -15.55 -25.57 -8.93
C VAL A 160 -15.41 -27.05 -8.65
N HIS A 161 -15.82 -27.50 -7.47
CA HIS A 161 -15.97 -28.90 -7.15
C HIS A 161 -17.27 -29.45 -7.72
N THR A 162 -17.21 -30.63 -8.34
CA THR A 162 -18.41 -31.32 -8.87
C THR A 162 -19.27 -31.94 -7.79
N ASP A 163 -18.69 -32.28 -6.65
CA ASP A 163 -19.33 -32.99 -5.55
C ASP A 163 -19.67 -32.07 -4.35
N GLU A 164 -19.19 -30.81 -4.36
CA GLU A 164 -19.42 -29.82 -3.33
C GLU A 164 -19.83 -28.49 -3.96
N GLN A 165 -20.59 -27.70 -3.24
CA GLN A 165 -21.06 -26.40 -3.73
C GLN A 165 -20.01 -25.29 -3.48
N ASP A 166 -18.83 -25.63 -2.95
CA ASP A 166 -17.78 -24.66 -2.62
C ASP A 166 -16.92 -24.34 -3.83
N GLU A 167 -16.61 -23.06 -3.96
CA GLU A 167 -15.73 -22.53 -4.99
C GLU A 167 -14.46 -22.03 -4.32
N TYR A 168 -13.31 -22.32 -4.93
CA TYR A 168 -12.01 -21.89 -4.43
C TYR A 168 -11.40 -20.82 -5.34
N TYR A 169 -10.90 -19.73 -4.75
CA TYR A 169 -10.24 -18.61 -5.40
C TYR A 169 -8.84 -18.46 -4.79
N LEU A 170 -7.88 -19.28 -5.20
CA LEU A 170 -6.52 -19.26 -4.66
C LEU A 170 -5.64 -18.25 -5.39
N GLY A 171 -5.65 -18.27 -6.71
CA GLY A 171 -4.90 -17.34 -7.55
C GLY A 171 -5.73 -16.14 -7.99
N THR A 172 -5.08 -15.00 -8.12
CA THR A 172 -5.69 -13.77 -8.63
C THR A 172 -4.70 -12.99 -9.47
N TRP A 173 -5.19 -12.22 -10.45
CA TRP A 173 -4.40 -11.29 -11.23
C TRP A 173 -5.27 -10.10 -11.65
N GLU A 174 -4.85 -8.89 -11.27
CA GLU A 174 -5.54 -7.64 -11.60
C GLU A 174 -7.07 -7.73 -11.35
N GLY A 175 -7.47 -8.11 -10.14
CA GLY A 175 -8.87 -8.15 -9.71
C GLY A 175 -9.72 -9.27 -10.29
N ASN A 176 -9.13 -10.23 -11.03
CA ASN A 176 -9.80 -11.40 -11.58
C ASN A 176 -9.27 -12.70 -10.97
N PRO A 177 -10.11 -13.74 -10.81
CA PRO A 177 -9.69 -15.03 -10.28
C PRO A 177 -8.94 -15.83 -11.35
N LEU A 178 -7.70 -15.46 -11.60
CA LEU A 178 -6.83 -16.02 -12.61
C LEU A 178 -5.69 -16.82 -12.00
N THR A 179 -5.31 -17.89 -12.67
CA THR A 179 -4.18 -18.74 -12.26
C THR A 179 -2.89 -17.94 -12.16
N SER A 180 -2.28 -17.90 -10.98
CA SER A 180 -1.02 -17.20 -10.68
C SER A 180 -0.02 -18.12 -10.00
N MET A 181 1.24 -17.71 -9.95
CA MET A 181 2.29 -18.40 -9.20
C MET A 181 2.15 -18.04 -7.72
N ALA A 182 2.46 -18.97 -6.83
CA ALA A 182 2.62 -18.70 -5.41
C ALA A 182 3.72 -17.65 -5.20
N SER A 183 3.57 -16.78 -4.21
CA SER A 183 4.49 -15.71 -3.89
C SER A 183 5.64 -16.19 -3.00
N LEU A 184 6.74 -15.44 -2.96
CA LEU A 184 7.90 -15.79 -2.12
C LEU A 184 7.46 -16.10 -0.68
N ILE A 185 6.57 -15.26 -0.15
CA ILE A 185 5.85 -15.54 1.11
C ILE A 185 4.36 -15.64 0.77
N THR A 186 3.76 -16.78 1.03
CA THR A 186 2.36 -17.08 0.71
C THR A 186 1.60 -17.50 1.97
N GLY A 187 0.61 -16.73 2.38
CA GLY A 187 -0.36 -17.08 3.41
C GLY A 187 -1.71 -17.43 2.77
N ILE A 188 -2.29 -18.56 3.12
CA ILE A 188 -3.63 -18.96 2.69
C ILE A 188 -4.39 -19.45 3.91
N ASN A 189 -5.49 -18.77 4.28
CA ASN A 189 -6.31 -19.07 5.44
C ASN A 189 -5.51 -19.17 6.75
N VAL A 190 -4.49 -18.30 6.93
CA VAL A 190 -3.68 -18.27 8.16
C VAL A 190 -4.08 -17.09 9.04
N GLU A 191 -3.89 -17.26 10.35
CA GLU A 191 -4.17 -16.22 11.33
C GLU A 191 -3.04 -16.09 12.37
N ASP A 192 -2.96 -14.91 12.99
CA ASP A 192 -2.00 -14.60 14.06
C ASP A 192 -0.54 -14.82 13.65
N VAL A 193 -0.15 -14.30 12.48
CA VAL A 193 1.21 -14.40 11.94
C VAL A 193 1.93 -13.06 12.08
N LYS A 194 3.17 -13.10 12.55
CA LYS A 194 4.05 -11.93 12.63
C LYS A 194 5.32 -12.18 11.81
N ILE A 195 5.70 -11.23 10.96
CA ILE A 195 6.99 -11.23 10.25
C ILE A 195 7.73 -9.97 10.72
N ILE A 196 8.79 -10.15 11.47
CA ILE A 196 9.46 -9.07 12.20
C ILE A 196 10.97 -9.07 11.96
N GLY A 197 11.60 -7.94 12.25
CA GLY A 197 13.06 -7.80 12.21
C GLY A 197 13.49 -6.70 11.26
N LYS A 198 14.78 -6.66 10.95
CA LYS A 198 15.38 -5.69 10.02
C LYS A 198 15.90 -6.36 8.73
N GLY A 199 15.63 -7.64 8.53
CA GLY A 199 16.08 -8.38 7.36
C GLY A 199 15.26 -8.05 6.11
N THR A 200 15.62 -8.68 5.01
CA THR A 200 15.12 -8.37 3.67
C THR A 200 14.35 -9.54 3.05
N LEU A 201 13.20 -9.24 2.45
CA LEU A 201 12.53 -10.10 1.48
C LEU A 201 12.86 -9.57 0.07
N ASP A 202 13.65 -10.30 -0.68
CA ASP A 202 14.06 -9.92 -2.05
C ASP A 202 13.39 -10.85 -3.07
N GLY A 203 12.46 -10.28 -3.85
CA GLY A 203 11.76 -11.03 -4.91
C GLY A 203 12.64 -11.39 -6.09
N ASN A 204 13.89 -10.86 -6.15
CA ASN A 204 14.89 -11.14 -7.17
C ASN A 204 14.43 -10.86 -8.62
N GLY A 205 13.51 -9.88 -8.75
CA GLY A 205 12.85 -9.58 -10.02
C GLY A 205 13.81 -9.16 -11.13
N GLN A 206 14.85 -8.43 -10.77
CA GLN A 206 15.86 -7.91 -11.70
C GLN A 206 16.76 -8.98 -12.33
N ASN A 207 16.89 -10.14 -11.70
CA ASN A 207 17.75 -11.24 -12.18
C ASN A 207 16.97 -12.33 -12.92
N GLY A 208 15.62 -12.20 -12.98
CA GLY A 208 14.74 -13.10 -13.71
C GLY A 208 14.17 -12.47 -14.99
N ASP A 209 13.26 -13.19 -15.65
CA ASP A 209 12.52 -12.69 -16.81
C ASP A 209 11.16 -12.07 -16.42
N TRP A 210 11.02 -11.69 -15.15
CA TRP A 210 9.75 -11.27 -14.58
C TRP A 210 9.19 -9.97 -15.19
N TRP A 211 10.07 -9.06 -15.59
CA TRP A 211 9.71 -7.77 -16.20
C TRP A 211 9.77 -7.75 -17.72
N ILE A 212 9.94 -8.94 -18.35
CA ILE A 212 9.95 -9.10 -19.81
C ILE A 212 8.60 -9.64 -20.27
N ASP A 213 7.98 -8.99 -21.28
CA ASP A 213 6.67 -9.36 -21.83
C ASP A 213 5.58 -9.49 -20.76
N VAL A 214 5.48 -8.50 -19.88
CA VAL A 214 4.67 -8.52 -18.66
C VAL A 214 3.17 -8.74 -18.89
N LYS A 215 2.66 -8.42 -20.09
CA LYS A 215 1.26 -8.65 -20.49
C LYS A 215 1.00 -10.07 -20.99
N ARG A 216 2.04 -10.89 -21.12
CA ARG A 216 1.92 -12.29 -21.57
C ARG A 216 2.01 -13.25 -20.40
N LYS A 217 0.95 -14.01 -20.18
CA LYS A 217 0.98 -15.11 -19.22
C LYS A 217 2.00 -16.16 -19.65
N LYS A 218 3.03 -16.40 -18.82
CA LYS A 218 4.02 -17.46 -18.98
C LYS A 218 3.78 -18.52 -17.91
N ARG A 219 3.29 -19.71 -18.24
CA ARG A 219 2.90 -20.80 -17.33
C ARG A 219 1.72 -20.39 -16.42
N ALA A 220 1.86 -19.31 -15.65
CA ALA A 220 0.85 -18.65 -14.83
C ALA A 220 1.19 -17.14 -14.76
N TRP A 221 0.33 -16.32 -14.18
CA TRP A 221 0.62 -14.93 -13.90
C TRP A 221 1.73 -14.80 -12.85
N ARG A 222 2.48 -13.70 -12.90
CA ARG A 222 3.64 -13.42 -12.04
C ARG A 222 3.31 -13.52 -10.55
N PRO A 223 4.22 -14.01 -9.72
CA PRO A 223 4.06 -13.99 -8.27
C PRO A 223 4.21 -12.56 -7.73
N ARG A 224 3.69 -12.30 -6.54
CA ARG A 224 4.04 -11.16 -5.68
C ARG A 224 5.25 -11.53 -4.83
N THR A 225 5.79 -10.57 -4.07
CA THR A 225 6.74 -10.94 -3.01
C THR A 225 5.98 -11.51 -1.81
N VAL A 226 4.93 -10.84 -1.35
CA VAL A 226 4.06 -11.34 -0.27
C VAL A 226 2.61 -11.39 -0.74
N PHE A 227 1.96 -12.52 -0.59
CA PHE A 227 0.55 -12.73 -0.89
C PHE A 227 -0.16 -13.35 0.31
N LEU A 228 -1.21 -12.67 0.80
CA LEU A 228 -1.99 -13.09 1.95
C LEU A 228 -3.45 -13.25 1.53
N ASN A 229 -3.89 -14.48 1.30
CA ASN A 229 -5.25 -14.78 0.85
C ASN A 229 -6.10 -15.28 2.02
N ASN A 230 -7.17 -14.56 2.34
CA ASN A 230 -8.10 -14.87 3.43
C ASN A 230 -7.38 -15.06 4.77
N CYS A 231 -6.43 -14.15 5.07
CA CYS A 231 -5.65 -14.16 6.29
C CYS A 231 -6.22 -13.18 7.32
N LYS A 232 -5.91 -13.38 8.59
CA LYS A 232 -6.39 -12.54 9.68
C LYS A 232 -5.30 -12.29 10.71
N ASN A 233 -5.26 -11.07 11.27
CA ASN A 233 -4.31 -10.68 12.31
C ASN A 233 -2.84 -10.89 11.87
N VAL A 234 -2.45 -10.34 10.71
CA VAL A 234 -1.07 -10.46 10.23
C VAL A 234 -0.33 -9.14 10.41
N VAL A 235 0.86 -9.21 10.99
CA VAL A 235 1.74 -8.05 11.23
C VAL A 235 3.05 -8.25 10.48
N LEU A 236 3.42 -7.25 9.66
CA LEU A 236 4.75 -7.14 9.09
C LEU A 236 5.41 -5.90 9.67
N GLN A 237 6.59 -6.06 10.27
CA GLN A 237 7.24 -5.01 11.05
C GLN A 237 8.73 -4.94 10.77
N GLY A 238 9.21 -3.77 10.31
CA GLY A 238 10.62 -3.41 10.20
C GLY A 238 11.38 -3.99 9.01
N ILE A 239 10.86 -5.00 8.37
CA ILE A 239 11.53 -5.66 7.25
C ILE A 239 11.60 -4.75 6.01
N LYS A 240 12.65 -4.94 5.23
CA LYS A 240 12.74 -4.41 3.87
C LYS A 240 12.17 -5.40 2.87
N VAL A 241 11.38 -4.91 1.89
CA VAL A 241 10.86 -5.74 0.78
C VAL A 241 11.26 -5.10 -0.53
N GLN A 242 11.90 -5.85 -1.42
CA GLN A 242 12.45 -5.28 -2.65
C GLN A 242 12.38 -6.21 -3.86
N ASN A 243 12.60 -5.63 -5.05
CA ASN A 243 12.76 -6.35 -6.32
C ASN A 243 11.64 -7.34 -6.62
N SER A 244 10.40 -6.92 -6.41
CA SER A 244 9.26 -7.80 -6.60
C SER A 244 9.06 -8.21 -8.08
N PRO A 245 8.70 -9.45 -8.38
CA PRO A 245 8.31 -9.87 -9.72
C PRO A 245 7.07 -9.14 -10.28
N SER A 246 6.17 -8.71 -9.43
CA SER A 246 4.98 -7.89 -9.73
C SER A 246 4.58 -7.10 -8.47
N TRP A 247 3.29 -6.92 -8.14
CA TRP A 247 2.84 -6.27 -6.90
C TRP A 247 3.62 -6.79 -5.69
N THR A 248 4.05 -5.90 -4.80
CA THR A 248 5.00 -6.29 -3.76
C THR A 248 4.29 -6.96 -2.58
N MET A 249 3.32 -6.27 -1.99
CA MET A 249 2.59 -6.73 -0.81
C MET A 249 1.10 -6.77 -1.14
N HIS A 250 0.51 -7.96 -1.24
CA HIS A 250 -0.87 -8.13 -1.66
C HIS A 250 -1.71 -8.91 -0.63
N PRO A 251 -2.26 -8.24 0.39
CA PRO A 251 -3.34 -8.81 1.17
C PRO A 251 -4.62 -8.86 0.33
N TYR A 252 -5.25 -10.02 0.29
CA TYR A 252 -6.41 -10.33 -0.55
C TYR A 252 -7.49 -10.99 0.29
N PHE A 253 -8.67 -10.41 0.36
CA PHE A 253 -9.77 -10.85 1.22
C PHE A 253 -9.38 -11.02 2.70
N SER A 254 -8.41 -10.26 3.17
CA SER A 254 -7.79 -10.42 4.49
C SER A 254 -8.20 -9.29 5.44
N ASP A 255 -8.24 -9.59 6.74
CA ASP A 255 -8.74 -8.66 7.74
C ASP A 255 -7.72 -8.47 8.87
N ASN A 256 -7.62 -7.25 9.43
CA ASN A 256 -6.69 -6.84 10.48
C ASN A 256 -5.23 -7.10 10.08
N ILE A 257 -4.79 -6.39 9.03
CA ILE A 257 -3.43 -6.49 8.49
C ILE A 257 -2.67 -5.22 8.83
N ARG A 258 -1.45 -5.35 9.32
CA ARG A 258 -0.63 -4.22 9.74
C ARG A 258 0.75 -4.23 9.09
N PHE A 259 1.12 -3.12 8.46
CA PHE A 259 2.43 -2.84 7.89
C PHE A 259 3.06 -1.71 8.71
N LEU A 260 4.13 -2.00 9.44
CA LEU A 260 4.67 -1.10 10.46
C LEU A 260 6.17 -0.86 10.27
N ASP A 261 6.59 0.41 10.15
CA ASP A 261 8.01 0.82 10.12
C ASP A 261 8.85 0.02 9.11
N MET A 262 8.34 -0.14 7.90
CA MET A 262 8.91 -0.96 6.83
C MET A 262 9.52 -0.11 5.72
N GLU A 263 10.36 -0.74 4.89
CA GLU A 263 10.85 -0.16 3.63
C GLU A 263 10.43 -1.05 2.45
N ILE A 264 9.85 -0.46 1.41
CA ILE A 264 9.49 -1.13 0.15
C ILE A 264 10.19 -0.42 -0.99
N GLU A 265 11.05 -1.14 -1.71
CA GLU A 265 11.87 -0.59 -2.77
C GLU A 265 11.85 -1.46 -4.04
N ASN A 266 11.39 -0.89 -5.14
CA ASN A 266 11.50 -1.51 -6.45
C ASN A 266 12.09 -0.50 -7.45
N PRO A 267 12.83 -0.94 -8.48
CA PRO A 267 13.31 -0.04 -9.52
C PRO A 267 12.18 0.74 -10.18
N TYR A 268 12.37 2.04 -10.40
CA TYR A 268 11.35 2.91 -11.00
C TYR A 268 10.82 2.40 -12.37
N ASN A 269 11.64 1.70 -13.13
CA ASN A 269 11.29 1.13 -14.43
C ASN A 269 10.79 -0.32 -14.38
N SER A 270 10.55 -0.86 -13.21
CA SER A 270 9.98 -2.21 -13.06
C SER A 270 8.46 -2.19 -13.22
N HIS A 271 7.94 -3.12 -14.02
CA HIS A 271 6.52 -3.11 -14.42
C HIS A 271 5.62 -3.77 -13.35
N ASN A 272 4.56 -3.08 -12.98
CA ASN A 272 3.53 -3.52 -12.03
C ASN A 272 4.12 -3.89 -10.66
N THR A 273 5.11 -3.13 -10.20
CA THR A 273 5.71 -3.32 -8.88
C THR A 273 5.11 -2.34 -7.89
N ASP A 274 3.78 -2.34 -7.80
CA ASP A 274 3.03 -1.62 -6.78
C ASP A 274 3.56 -2.00 -5.39
N GLY A 275 3.52 -1.07 -4.43
CA GLY A 275 4.06 -1.30 -3.09
C GLY A 275 3.14 -2.14 -2.23
N ILE A 276 1.97 -1.63 -1.87
CA ILE A 276 0.98 -2.34 -1.05
C ILE A 276 -0.40 -2.27 -1.72
N ASP A 277 -0.98 -3.42 -2.00
CA ASP A 277 -2.25 -3.59 -2.72
C ASP A 277 -3.31 -4.26 -1.85
N PRO A 278 -3.93 -3.58 -0.87
CA PRO A 278 -5.03 -4.18 -0.13
C PRO A 278 -6.25 -4.35 -1.03
N GLU A 279 -6.64 -5.59 -1.29
CA GLU A 279 -7.76 -5.94 -2.16
C GLU A 279 -8.87 -6.66 -1.40
N SER A 280 -10.06 -6.04 -1.30
CA SER A 280 -11.19 -6.53 -0.51
C SER A 280 -10.82 -6.83 0.94
N CYS A 281 -10.04 -5.94 1.55
CA CYS A 281 -9.52 -6.06 2.90
C CYS A 281 -10.25 -5.15 3.88
N LYS A 282 -10.27 -5.54 5.14
CA LYS A 282 -10.84 -4.76 6.23
C LYS A 282 -9.85 -4.55 7.36
N ASP A 283 -9.90 -3.35 7.98
CA ASP A 283 -9.06 -2.99 9.12
C ASP A 283 -7.56 -3.13 8.79
N VAL A 284 -7.08 -2.27 7.88
CA VAL A 284 -5.68 -2.26 7.42
C VAL A 284 -4.96 -1.03 7.95
N ASP A 285 -3.87 -1.23 8.67
CA ASP A 285 -2.96 -0.18 9.13
C ASP A 285 -1.67 -0.19 8.29
N ILE A 286 -1.29 0.96 7.72
CA ILE A 286 0.00 1.19 7.05
C ILE A 286 0.64 2.39 7.73
N ILE A 287 1.64 2.14 8.60
CA ILE A 287 2.14 3.15 9.53
C ILE A 287 3.67 3.19 9.50
N GLY A 288 4.23 4.37 9.22
CA GLY A 288 5.69 4.56 9.21
C GLY A 288 6.40 3.86 8.05
N VAL A 289 5.70 3.55 6.96
CA VAL A 289 6.28 2.82 5.83
C VAL A 289 6.89 3.79 4.82
N LYS A 290 8.12 3.50 4.40
CA LYS A 290 8.79 4.17 3.28
C LYS A 290 8.61 3.33 2.01
N ILE A 291 8.13 3.95 0.92
CA ILE A 291 7.81 3.26 -0.34
C ILE A 291 8.43 4.01 -1.51
N SER A 292 9.18 3.29 -2.35
CA SER A 292 9.72 3.79 -3.62
C SER A 292 9.63 2.67 -4.67
N VAL A 293 8.78 2.84 -5.69
CA VAL A 293 8.39 1.72 -6.57
C VAL A 293 8.25 2.12 -8.04
N GLY A 294 8.06 1.14 -8.91
CA GLY A 294 7.91 1.34 -10.35
C GLY A 294 6.45 1.44 -10.83
N ASP A 295 5.47 1.38 -9.92
CA ASP A 295 4.05 1.59 -10.19
C ASP A 295 3.42 2.35 -9.01
N ASP A 296 2.19 2.09 -8.60
CA ASP A 296 1.53 2.81 -7.51
C ASP A 296 2.14 2.44 -6.13
N CYS A 297 2.39 3.42 -5.23
CA CYS A 297 2.97 3.13 -3.91
C CYS A 297 2.00 2.34 -3.02
N ILE A 298 0.76 2.82 -2.89
CA ILE A 298 -0.33 2.09 -2.24
C ILE A 298 -1.51 2.10 -3.19
N ALA A 299 -2.03 0.92 -3.56
CA ALA A 299 -3.15 0.80 -4.50
C ALA A 299 -4.30 -0.01 -3.88
N ILE A 300 -5.31 0.70 -3.38
CA ILE A 300 -6.49 0.11 -2.73
C ILE A 300 -7.42 -0.46 -3.80
N LYS A 301 -7.74 -1.74 -3.68
CA LYS A 301 -8.51 -2.51 -4.67
C LYS A 301 -9.64 -3.29 -4.02
N SER A 302 -10.63 -3.72 -4.81
CA SER A 302 -11.73 -4.60 -4.39
C SER A 302 -12.29 -5.42 -5.56
N GLY A 303 -11.40 -5.89 -6.42
CA GLY A 303 -11.72 -6.75 -7.56
C GLY A 303 -12.29 -6.05 -8.78
N LYS A 304 -12.26 -6.73 -9.91
CA LYS A 304 -13.00 -6.37 -11.11
C LYS A 304 -14.45 -6.88 -11.02
N LEU A 305 -15.25 -6.58 -12.04
CA LEU A 305 -16.71 -6.74 -12.05
C LEU A 305 -17.20 -8.11 -11.55
N PHE A 306 -16.56 -9.20 -11.98
CA PHE A 306 -16.95 -10.55 -11.56
C PHE A 306 -16.82 -10.72 -10.03
N MET A 307 -15.66 -10.38 -9.48
CA MET A 307 -15.38 -10.50 -8.05
C MET A 307 -16.24 -9.53 -7.22
N GLY A 308 -16.37 -8.29 -7.69
CA GLY A 308 -17.19 -7.27 -7.04
C GLY A 308 -18.64 -7.66 -6.93
N LYS A 309 -19.28 -8.06 -8.04
CA LYS A 309 -20.69 -8.51 -8.06
C LYS A 309 -20.92 -9.76 -7.21
N LYS A 310 -19.97 -10.69 -7.22
CA LYS A 310 -20.11 -11.96 -6.49
C LYS A 310 -19.96 -11.79 -4.98
N PHE A 311 -18.93 -11.10 -4.54
CA PHE A 311 -18.59 -11.05 -3.11
C PHE A 311 -19.07 -9.77 -2.43
N LYS A 312 -19.26 -8.68 -3.16
CA LYS A 312 -19.68 -7.37 -2.65
C LYS A 312 -18.87 -6.96 -1.40
N LYS A 313 -17.58 -7.33 -1.38
CA LYS A 313 -16.66 -7.05 -0.28
C LYS A 313 -15.78 -5.86 -0.62
N PRO A 314 -16.03 -4.68 -0.03
CA PRO A 314 -15.18 -3.51 -0.21
C PRO A 314 -13.84 -3.68 0.48
N SER A 315 -12.88 -2.81 0.13
CA SER A 315 -11.78 -2.49 1.04
C SER A 315 -12.24 -1.38 1.98
N GLU A 316 -12.19 -1.63 3.30
CA GLU A 316 -12.76 -0.71 4.29
C GLU A 316 -11.92 -0.57 5.54
N ASN A 317 -12.01 0.60 6.20
CA ASN A 317 -11.29 0.93 7.42
C ASN A 317 -9.76 0.87 7.20
N LEU A 318 -9.27 1.61 6.22
CA LEU A 318 -7.84 1.70 5.96
C LEU A 318 -7.28 2.97 6.62
N ASN A 319 -6.19 2.80 7.35
CA ASN A 319 -5.53 3.88 8.05
C ASN A 319 -4.05 3.93 7.63
N ILE A 320 -3.71 4.96 6.86
CA ILE A 320 -2.39 5.19 6.27
C ILE A 320 -1.83 6.44 6.90
N ARG A 321 -0.75 6.33 7.68
CA ARG A 321 -0.19 7.51 8.34
C ARG A 321 1.30 7.43 8.58
N ASN A 322 1.92 8.60 8.70
CA ASN A 322 3.36 8.73 8.94
C ASN A 322 4.18 7.95 7.92
N CYS A 323 3.74 7.93 6.66
CA CYS A 323 4.40 7.23 5.56
C CYS A 323 5.12 8.21 4.62
N SER A 324 6.21 7.76 4.00
CA SER A 324 6.89 8.47 2.92
C SER A 324 6.75 7.67 1.62
N MET A 325 6.14 8.29 0.61
CA MET A 325 6.05 7.74 -0.75
C MET A 325 6.97 8.54 -1.65
N GLU A 326 7.95 7.86 -2.23
CA GLU A 326 8.97 8.49 -3.08
C GLU A 326 8.99 7.80 -4.43
N LYS A 327 8.76 8.57 -5.51
CA LYS A 327 8.62 8.02 -6.87
C LYS A 327 7.41 7.08 -6.99
N GLY A 328 7.12 6.63 -8.20
CA GLY A 328 5.95 5.80 -8.47
C GLY A 328 4.83 6.57 -9.16
N HIS A 329 3.85 5.83 -9.70
CA HIS A 329 2.77 6.40 -10.51
C HIS A 329 1.65 7.05 -9.69
N GLY A 330 1.61 6.80 -8.38
CA GLY A 330 0.71 7.43 -7.44
C GLY A 330 1.07 7.11 -6.01
N SER A 331 0.95 8.09 -5.10
CA SER A 331 1.26 7.87 -3.68
C SER A 331 0.19 7.02 -3.01
N VAL A 332 -1.07 7.45 -3.05
CA VAL A 332 -2.22 6.65 -2.62
C VAL A 332 -3.23 6.60 -3.75
N VAL A 333 -3.50 5.41 -4.22
CA VAL A 333 -4.34 5.15 -5.39
C VAL A 333 -5.55 4.32 -4.99
N VAL A 334 -6.71 4.66 -5.53
CA VAL A 334 -7.94 3.89 -5.41
C VAL A 334 -8.30 3.39 -6.80
N GLY A 335 -8.17 2.09 -7.00
CA GLY A 335 -8.44 1.47 -8.29
C GLY A 335 -7.21 0.97 -9.07
N SER A 336 -7.47 0.50 -10.29
CA SER A 336 -8.76 0.52 -11.04
C SER A 336 -9.71 -0.65 -10.70
N GLU A 337 -9.26 -1.65 -9.99
CA GLU A 337 -10.02 -2.85 -9.60
C GLU A 337 -10.82 -2.54 -8.31
N ILE A 338 -11.97 -1.87 -8.44
CA ILE A 338 -12.76 -1.39 -7.28
C ILE A 338 -14.25 -1.74 -7.37
N SER A 339 -14.57 -2.84 -8.05
CA SER A 339 -15.98 -3.23 -8.27
C SER A 339 -16.70 -3.67 -6.98
N GLY A 340 -15.98 -3.97 -5.90
CA GLY A 340 -16.55 -4.22 -4.57
C GLY A 340 -16.68 -2.98 -3.69
N GLY A 341 -16.20 -1.82 -4.17
CA GLY A 341 -16.24 -0.56 -3.42
C GLY A 341 -15.01 -0.32 -2.51
N VAL A 342 -14.86 0.93 -2.07
CA VAL A 342 -13.84 1.36 -1.10
C VAL A 342 -14.46 2.39 -0.17
N LYS A 343 -14.32 2.22 1.15
CA LYS A 343 -14.90 3.15 2.11
C LYS A 343 -14.06 3.30 3.38
N ASN A 344 -14.21 4.46 4.02
CA ASN A 344 -13.53 4.80 5.27
C ASN A 344 -12.01 4.63 5.16
N VAL A 345 -11.40 5.46 4.31
CA VAL A 345 -9.95 5.53 4.12
C VAL A 345 -9.44 6.82 4.72
N ASN A 346 -8.51 6.73 5.66
CA ASN A 346 -7.89 7.88 6.29
C ASN A 346 -6.39 7.89 5.96
N VAL A 347 -5.94 8.96 5.31
CA VAL A 347 -4.52 9.20 4.98
C VAL A 347 -4.08 10.46 5.71
N SER A 348 -3.04 10.37 6.55
CA SER A 348 -2.61 11.53 7.33
C SER A 348 -1.12 11.54 7.63
N GLN A 349 -0.57 12.73 7.85
CA GLN A 349 0.82 12.93 8.26
C GLN A 349 1.82 12.24 7.31
N CYS A 350 1.54 12.25 6.01
CA CYS A 350 2.33 11.58 4.99
C CYS A 350 3.12 12.58 4.14
N LEU A 351 4.27 12.12 3.67
CA LEU A 351 5.17 12.86 2.79
C LEU A 351 5.19 12.21 1.40
N PHE A 352 4.80 12.95 0.36
CA PHE A 352 4.81 12.46 -1.02
C PHE A 352 5.86 13.21 -1.82
N ARG A 353 6.77 12.51 -2.48
CA ARG A 353 7.86 13.10 -3.25
C ARG A 353 8.00 12.48 -4.63
N GLU A 354 8.04 13.32 -5.65
CA GLU A 354 8.34 12.93 -7.03
C GLU A 354 7.45 11.75 -7.55
N THR A 355 6.21 11.62 -7.06
CA THR A 355 5.23 10.70 -7.61
C THR A 355 4.46 11.37 -8.75
N ASP A 356 3.96 10.60 -9.72
CA ASP A 356 3.15 11.21 -10.78
C ASP A 356 1.87 11.82 -10.22
N ARG A 357 1.26 11.19 -9.20
CA ARG A 357 0.01 11.61 -8.56
C ARG A 357 0.10 11.46 -7.04
N GLY A 358 -0.51 12.40 -6.31
CA GLY A 358 -0.65 12.28 -4.85
C GLY A 358 -1.80 11.33 -4.49
N LEU A 359 -3.05 11.81 -4.55
CA LEU A 359 -4.22 10.94 -4.62
C LEU A 359 -4.58 10.66 -6.07
N ARG A 360 -4.87 9.41 -6.38
CA ARG A 360 -5.31 9.00 -7.71
C ARG A 360 -6.51 8.07 -7.63
N ILE A 361 -7.70 8.53 -8.00
CA ILE A 361 -8.88 7.68 -8.17
C ILE A 361 -9.01 7.29 -9.64
N LYS A 362 -9.02 5.98 -9.90
CA LYS A 362 -9.14 5.37 -11.23
C LYS A 362 -10.41 4.53 -11.29
N THR A 363 -11.48 5.07 -11.88
CA THR A 363 -12.73 4.33 -12.09
C THR A 363 -13.31 4.61 -13.47
N ARG A 364 -14.37 3.93 -13.83
CA ARG A 364 -15.06 4.10 -15.11
C ARG A 364 -16.38 3.36 -15.14
N ARG A 365 -17.21 3.69 -16.11
CA ARG A 365 -18.36 2.86 -16.48
C ARG A 365 -17.93 1.40 -16.66
N GLY A 366 -18.77 0.46 -16.27
CA GLY A 366 -18.45 -0.97 -16.28
C GLY A 366 -17.77 -1.50 -15.01
N ARG A 367 -17.56 -0.65 -13.98
CA ARG A 367 -17.08 -1.13 -12.66
C ARG A 367 -18.19 -1.67 -11.78
N GLY A 368 -19.46 -1.34 -12.08
CA GLY A 368 -20.62 -1.87 -11.39
C GLY A 368 -21.19 -0.95 -10.31
N GLU A 369 -22.44 -1.14 -9.96
CA GLU A 369 -23.17 -0.37 -8.94
C GLU A 369 -22.62 -0.54 -7.53
N ASP A 370 -21.99 -1.68 -7.21
CA ASP A 370 -21.31 -1.94 -5.94
C ASP A 370 -19.94 -1.22 -5.86
N SER A 371 -19.45 -0.61 -6.96
CA SER A 371 -18.25 0.23 -6.99
C SER A 371 -18.54 1.61 -6.40
N ILE A 372 -18.75 1.65 -5.09
CA ILE A 372 -19.02 2.85 -4.31
C ILE A 372 -17.74 3.28 -3.60
N LEU A 373 -17.29 4.51 -3.88
CA LEU A 373 -16.17 5.12 -3.18
C LEU A 373 -16.71 6.15 -2.20
N ASP A 374 -16.49 5.96 -0.90
CA ASP A 374 -17.07 6.81 0.13
C ASP A 374 -16.13 7.03 1.32
N GLN A 375 -16.22 8.20 1.95
CA GLN A 375 -15.48 8.57 3.15
C GLN A 375 -13.96 8.37 2.98
N ILE A 376 -13.39 9.03 1.96
CA ILE A 376 -11.96 9.05 1.71
C ILE A 376 -11.41 10.40 2.16
N HIS A 377 -10.55 10.38 3.19
CA HIS A 377 -10.06 11.57 3.87
C HIS A 377 -8.53 11.65 3.80
N PHE A 378 -8.04 12.80 3.35
CA PHE A 378 -6.62 13.14 3.32
C PHE A 378 -6.40 14.37 4.19
N SER A 379 -5.45 14.29 5.14
CA SER A 379 -5.19 15.40 6.05
C SER A 379 -3.73 15.50 6.45
N ASN A 380 -3.26 16.74 6.66
CA ASN A 380 -1.91 17.01 7.14
C ASN A 380 -0.85 16.30 6.29
N ILE A 381 -0.75 16.66 5.01
CA ILE A 381 0.14 16.02 4.03
C ILE A 381 1.01 17.09 3.37
N GLU A 382 2.28 16.76 3.18
CA GLU A 382 3.21 17.53 2.36
C GLU A 382 3.51 16.77 1.07
N MET A 383 3.41 17.48 -0.06
CA MET A 383 3.76 16.97 -1.39
C MET A 383 4.84 17.84 -1.99
N ASP A 384 5.87 17.23 -2.58
CA ASP A 384 6.94 17.95 -3.27
C ASP A 384 7.28 17.26 -4.61
N GLY A 385 7.20 18.01 -5.70
CA GLY A 385 7.47 17.49 -7.05
C GLY A 385 6.42 16.48 -7.55
N VAL A 386 5.22 16.46 -6.96
CA VAL A 386 4.11 15.62 -7.42
C VAL A 386 3.48 16.26 -8.66
N LEU A 387 3.48 15.55 -9.80
CA LEU A 387 3.07 16.15 -11.08
C LEU A 387 1.62 16.65 -11.06
N THR A 388 0.68 15.87 -10.51
CA THR A 388 -0.71 16.27 -10.27
C THR A 388 -1.15 15.79 -8.89
N PRO A 389 -1.17 16.66 -7.85
CA PRO A 389 -1.52 16.31 -6.48
C PRO A 389 -2.83 15.52 -6.32
N PHE A 390 -3.92 15.94 -6.97
CA PHE A 390 -5.21 15.29 -6.81
C PHE A 390 -5.84 14.94 -8.16
N VAL A 391 -6.11 13.66 -8.39
CA VAL A 391 -6.75 13.15 -9.61
C VAL A 391 -7.96 12.29 -9.28
N ILE A 392 -9.13 12.68 -9.76
CA ILE A 392 -10.34 11.86 -9.77
C ILE A 392 -10.73 11.68 -11.22
N ASN A 393 -10.65 10.48 -11.75
CA ASN A 393 -10.91 10.17 -13.14
C ASN A 393 -11.91 9.02 -13.29
N MET A 394 -13.14 9.33 -13.73
CA MET A 394 -14.19 8.35 -14.00
C MET A 394 -14.25 7.90 -15.47
N TYR A 395 -13.15 8.06 -16.20
CA TYR A 395 -12.98 7.65 -17.62
C TYR A 395 -11.67 6.88 -17.85
N TYR A 396 -11.24 6.11 -16.85
CA TYR A 396 -9.95 5.44 -16.90
C TYR A 396 -9.85 4.43 -18.05
N PHE A 397 -8.85 4.57 -18.91
CA PHE A 397 -8.78 3.88 -20.21
C PHE A 397 -7.99 2.56 -20.21
N CYS A 398 -7.36 2.13 -19.14
CA CYS A 398 -6.68 0.84 -19.11
C CYS A 398 -7.65 -0.33 -19.28
N ASP A 399 -7.14 -1.45 -19.71
CA ASP A 399 -7.86 -2.60 -20.24
C ASP A 399 -8.44 -2.36 -21.67
N PRO A 400 -8.66 -3.41 -22.45
CA PRO A 400 -9.18 -3.28 -23.81
C PRO A 400 -10.54 -2.56 -23.90
N ASP A 401 -11.45 -2.85 -22.98
CA ASP A 401 -12.78 -2.24 -22.89
C ASP A 401 -12.77 -0.79 -22.40
N GLY A 402 -11.71 -0.38 -21.68
CA GLY A 402 -11.52 1.00 -21.22
C GLY A 402 -11.35 2.02 -22.34
N LYS A 403 -11.01 1.57 -23.55
CA LYS A 403 -10.87 2.40 -24.76
C LYS A 403 -12.14 2.42 -25.62
N SER A 404 -13.21 1.82 -25.19
CA SER A 404 -14.49 1.82 -25.89
C SER A 404 -15.21 3.17 -25.78
N GLU A 405 -16.11 3.45 -26.73
CA GLU A 405 -16.96 4.64 -26.70
C GLU A 405 -17.80 4.72 -25.41
N TYR A 406 -18.29 3.60 -24.93
CA TYR A 406 -18.99 3.49 -23.66
C TYR A 406 -18.20 4.12 -22.50
N VAL A 407 -16.89 3.96 -22.47
CA VAL A 407 -16.03 4.53 -21.40
C VAL A 407 -15.64 5.98 -21.69
N TRP A 408 -15.18 6.31 -22.91
CA TRP A 408 -14.64 7.64 -23.18
C TRP A 408 -15.70 8.72 -23.48
N SER A 409 -16.96 8.35 -23.81
CA SER A 409 -18.03 9.31 -24.11
C SER A 409 -18.28 10.26 -22.93
N LYS A 410 -18.44 11.54 -23.25
CA LYS A 410 -18.81 12.60 -22.29
C LYS A 410 -20.32 12.85 -22.23
N GLU A 411 -21.09 12.18 -23.08
CA GLU A 411 -22.54 12.23 -23.06
C GLU A 411 -23.09 11.45 -21.87
N ALA A 412 -24.21 11.93 -21.33
CA ALA A 412 -24.90 11.21 -20.26
C ALA A 412 -25.50 9.91 -20.78
N LEU A 413 -25.22 8.81 -20.11
CA LEU A 413 -25.79 7.51 -20.38
C LEU A 413 -26.84 7.14 -19.31
N PRO A 414 -27.75 6.19 -19.56
CA PRO A 414 -28.62 5.68 -18.51
C PRO A 414 -27.80 5.15 -17.31
N VAL A 415 -28.22 5.49 -16.11
CA VAL A 415 -27.68 4.86 -14.89
C VAL A 415 -28.20 3.43 -14.83
N ASP A 416 -27.31 2.49 -14.72
CA ASP A 416 -27.60 1.06 -14.68
C ASP A 416 -26.69 0.32 -13.67
N GLU A 417 -26.82 -0.99 -13.62
CA GLU A 417 -26.02 -1.87 -12.75
C GLU A 417 -24.49 -1.85 -13.03
N MET A 418 -24.05 -1.17 -14.09
CA MET A 418 -22.64 -1.03 -14.47
C MET A 418 -22.06 0.33 -14.08
N THR A 419 -22.86 1.22 -13.51
CA THR A 419 -22.50 2.62 -13.22
C THR A 419 -21.88 2.72 -11.83
N PRO A 420 -20.60 3.12 -11.69
CA PRO A 420 -19.96 3.35 -10.40
C PRO A 420 -20.37 4.70 -9.80
N SER A 421 -20.16 4.89 -8.50
CA SER A 421 -20.42 6.14 -7.81
C SER A 421 -19.28 6.57 -6.90
N ILE A 422 -19.08 7.89 -6.77
CA ILE A 422 -18.15 8.50 -5.82
C ILE A 422 -18.97 9.43 -4.91
N LYS A 423 -18.87 9.22 -3.60
CA LYS A 423 -19.66 9.93 -2.59
C LYS A 423 -18.89 11.09 -1.99
N CYS A 424 -18.21 10.90 -0.88
CA CYS A 424 -17.57 11.94 -0.10
C CYS A 424 -16.04 11.82 -0.10
N LEU A 425 -15.38 12.89 -0.54
CA LEU A 425 -13.92 13.03 -0.54
C LEU A 425 -13.54 14.33 0.18
N THR A 426 -12.62 14.24 1.13
CA THR A 426 -12.19 15.41 1.92
C THR A 426 -10.67 15.52 1.95
N PHE A 427 -10.17 16.72 1.70
CA PHE A 427 -8.76 17.09 1.71
C PHE A 427 -8.57 18.29 2.63
N THR A 428 -7.75 18.14 3.66
CA THR A 428 -7.59 19.19 4.69
C THR A 428 -6.12 19.36 5.07
N ASP A 429 -5.68 20.61 5.22
CA ASP A 429 -4.34 20.97 5.70
C ASP A 429 -3.22 20.32 4.85
N ILE A 430 -3.22 20.57 3.53
CA ILE A 430 -2.26 19.99 2.59
C ILE A 430 -1.47 21.08 1.89
N VAL A 431 -0.15 20.86 1.78
CA VAL A 431 0.74 21.75 1.04
C VAL A 431 1.38 20.97 -0.11
N CYS A 432 1.27 21.51 -1.31
CA CYS A 432 1.78 20.91 -2.53
C CYS A 432 2.77 21.87 -3.18
N HIS A 433 4.05 21.53 -3.08
CA HIS A 433 5.15 22.28 -3.69
C HIS A 433 5.56 21.69 -5.03
N ASN A 434 6.02 22.56 -5.94
CA ASN A 434 6.66 22.16 -7.19
C ASN A 434 5.82 21.21 -8.06
N ALA A 435 4.48 21.38 -8.12
CA ALA A 435 3.66 20.64 -9.08
C ALA A 435 4.05 21.02 -10.51
N GLU A 436 3.81 20.14 -11.48
CA GLU A 436 4.18 20.43 -12.88
C GLU A 436 2.96 20.50 -13.80
N VAL A 437 2.04 19.56 -13.71
CA VAL A 437 0.97 19.36 -14.67
C VAL A 437 -0.30 20.12 -14.28
N ALA A 438 -0.88 19.81 -13.12
CA ALA A 438 -2.10 20.46 -12.64
C ALA A 438 -2.13 20.49 -11.12
N ALA A 439 -2.83 21.47 -10.51
CA ALA A 439 -3.12 21.47 -9.09
C ALA A 439 -4.10 20.34 -8.72
N SER A 440 -5.18 20.21 -9.47
CA SER A 440 -6.12 19.10 -9.36
C SER A 440 -6.84 18.84 -10.68
N PHE A 441 -7.29 17.60 -10.87
CA PHE A 441 -8.06 17.17 -12.02
C PHE A 441 -9.22 16.26 -11.57
N PHE A 442 -10.44 16.81 -11.51
CA PHE A 442 -11.64 16.11 -11.08
C PHE A 442 -12.62 15.97 -12.22
N TYR A 443 -12.86 14.74 -12.67
CA TYR A 443 -13.77 14.48 -13.78
C TYR A 443 -14.74 13.34 -13.43
N GLY A 444 -15.94 13.71 -13.00
CA GLY A 444 -17.05 12.80 -12.75
C GLY A 444 -17.77 12.35 -14.02
N LEU A 445 -18.78 11.51 -13.90
CA LEU A 445 -19.68 11.15 -15.00
C LEU A 445 -20.90 12.09 -15.03
N PRO A 446 -21.41 12.48 -16.21
CA PRO A 446 -22.59 13.33 -16.29
C PRO A 446 -23.84 12.68 -15.70
N GLU A 447 -24.00 11.35 -15.83
CA GLU A 447 -25.11 10.56 -15.28
C GLU A 447 -24.91 10.15 -13.81
N SER A 448 -23.68 10.16 -13.32
CA SER A 448 -23.32 9.82 -11.93
C SER A 448 -22.24 10.79 -11.45
N PRO A 449 -22.59 12.07 -11.21
CA PRO A 449 -21.64 13.06 -10.72
C PRO A 449 -21.03 12.65 -9.39
N ILE A 450 -19.82 13.13 -9.09
CA ILE A 450 -19.22 12.99 -7.77
C ILE A 450 -20.11 13.74 -6.76
N GLU A 451 -20.53 13.10 -5.68
CA GLU A 451 -21.47 13.74 -4.75
C GLU A 451 -20.86 14.93 -4.03
N GLU A 452 -19.72 14.76 -3.37
CA GLU A 452 -19.07 15.84 -2.65
C GLU A 452 -17.54 15.75 -2.70
N VAL A 453 -16.90 16.88 -3.05
CA VAL A 453 -15.47 17.10 -2.89
C VAL A 453 -15.26 18.33 -2.03
N LYS A 454 -14.51 18.20 -0.94
CA LYS A 454 -14.15 19.31 -0.06
C LYS A 454 -12.63 19.47 -0.01
N LEU A 455 -12.13 20.66 -0.35
CA LEU A 455 -10.76 21.09 -0.16
C LEU A 455 -10.74 22.18 0.91
N GLU A 456 -9.93 22.03 1.96
CA GLU A 456 -9.85 22.97 3.08
C GLU A 456 -8.39 23.21 3.48
N ASN A 457 -7.96 24.48 3.56
CA ASN A 457 -6.60 24.86 3.91
C ASN A 457 -5.54 24.24 3.02
N ILE A 458 -5.67 24.39 1.69
CA ILE A 458 -4.75 23.78 0.73
C ILE A 458 -3.97 24.84 -0.03
N ARG A 459 -2.69 24.57 -0.25
CA ARG A 459 -1.79 25.42 -1.03
C ARG A 459 -1.13 24.62 -2.12
N PHE A 460 -1.15 25.18 -3.34
CA PHE A 460 -0.44 24.64 -4.50
C PHE A 460 0.53 25.70 -5.02
N ASP A 461 1.74 25.29 -5.33
CA ASP A 461 2.66 26.03 -6.19
C ASP A 461 3.22 25.14 -7.29
N PHE A 462 3.72 25.76 -8.35
CA PHE A 462 4.26 25.09 -9.50
C PHE A 462 5.75 25.34 -9.66
N LYS A 463 6.45 24.32 -10.12
CA LYS A 463 7.85 24.39 -10.48
C LYS A 463 8.05 25.42 -11.61
N GLU A 464 9.11 26.22 -11.54
CA GLU A 464 9.35 27.27 -12.54
C GLU A 464 9.50 26.70 -13.96
N ASP A 465 10.30 25.62 -14.09
CA ASP A 465 10.60 24.91 -15.34
C ASP A 465 9.70 23.69 -15.57
N ALA A 466 8.45 23.72 -15.09
CA ALA A 466 7.49 22.64 -15.20
C ALA A 466 7.30 22.16 -16.65
N LYS A 467 7.11 20.87 -16.83
CA LYS A 467 6.86 20.24 -18.13
C LYS A 467 5.38 19.94 -18.33
N ALA A 468 4.94 20.00 -19.57
CA ALA A 468 3.60 19.56 -19.94
C ALA A 468 3.47 18.03 -19.79
N GLY A 469 2.31 17.59 -19.32
CA GLY A 469 1.99 16.17 -19.15
C GLY A 469 0.48 15.93 -19.15
N GLU A 470 0.08 14.66 -19.22
CA GLU A 470 -1.32 14.28 -19.11
C GLU A 470 -1.74 14.29 -17.63
N PRO A 471 -2.75 15.09 -17.21
CA PRO A 471 -3.19 15.14 -15.83
C PRO A 471 -3.83 13.82 -15.36
N ALA A 472 -4.39 13.02 -16.28
CA ALA A 472 -5.02 11.74 -15.97
C ALA A 472 -4.88 10.74 -17.13
N MET A 473 -4.99 9.44 -16.85
CA MET A 473 -5.06 8.39 -17.89
C MET A 473 -6.48 8.28 -18.44
N MET A 474 -6.78 9.10 -19.42
CA MET A 474 -8.11 9.26 -20.03
C MET A 474 -7.95 9.48 -21.54
N SER A 475 -8.84 8.89 -22.35
CA SER A 475 -8.80 9.07 -23.81
C SER A 475 -9.08 10.51 -24.23
N TYR A 476 -8.38 10.96 -25.26
CA TYR A 476 -8.54 12.29 -25.86
C TYR A 476 -8.26 13.45 -24.89
N LEU A 477 -7.29 13.29 -24.02
CA LEU A 477 -6.82 14.32 -23.12
C LEU A 477 -5.50 14.89 -23.66
N GLU A 478 -5.47 16.21 -23.81
CA GLU A 478 -4.26 16.91 -24.26
C GLU A 478 -3.32 17.17 -23.06
N PRO A 479 -2.01 17.10 -23.27
CA PRO A 479 -1.04 17.49 -22.26
C PRO A 479 -1.25 18.94 -21.83
N VAL A 480 -1.18 19.20 -20.52
CA VAL A 480 -1.29 20.52 -19.92
C VAL A 480 -0.09 20.81 -19.05
N LYS A 481 0.15 22.09 -18.77
CA LYS A 481 1.24 22.54 -17.90
C LYS A 481 0.71 23.59 -16.93
N LYS A 482 1.03 23.43 -15.65
CA LYS A 482 0.63 24.37 -14.59
C LYS A 482 -0.87 24.72 -14.61
N MET A 483 -1.71 23.76 -14.94
CA MET A 483 -3.15 23.94 -14.90
C MET A 483 -3.61 24.13 -13.45
N GLY A 484 -4.49 25.09 -13.21
CA GLY A 484 -5.09 25.30 -11.89
C GLY A 484 -6.02 24.16 -11.47
N ILE A 485 -7.13 24.48 -10.83
CA ILE A 485 -8.15 23.52 -10.40
C ILE A 485 -9.09 23.24 -11.58
N PHE A 486 -9.12 22.00 -12.04
CA PHE A 486 -10.07 21.53 -13.04
C PHE A 486 -11.15 20.66 -12.41
N ALA A 487 -12.43 20.95 -12.66
CA ALA A 487 -13.54 20.18 -12.11
C ALA A 487 -14.72 20.08 -13.08
N ARG A 488 -15.26 18.85 -13.25
CA ARG A 488 -16.43 18.53 -14.08
C ARG A 488 -17.31 17.50 -13.41
N TYR A 489 -18.61 17.69 -13.47
CA TYR A 489 -19.65 16.78 -12.99
C TYR A 489 -19.47 16.43 -11.51
N ILE A 490 -19.66 17.44 -10.65
CA ILE A 490 -19.64 17.33 -9.19
C ILE A 490 -20.90 17.98 -8.64
N ASN A 491 -21.64 17.29 -7.76
CA ASN A 491 -22.83 17.89 -7.17
C ASN A 491 -22.45 19.02 -6.19
N LYS A 492 -21.46 18.76 -5.31
CA LYS A 492 -21.00 19.79 -4.39
C LYS A 492 -19.49 19.87 -4.34
N LEU A 493 -18.93 21.03 -4.70
CA LEU A 493 -17.50 21.34 -4.58
C LEU A 493 -17.31 22.47 -3.56
N THR A 494 -16.57 22.21 -2.49
CA THR A 494 -16.21 23.22 -1.49
C THR A 494 -14.72 23.52 -1.59
N LEU A 495 -14.39 24.79 -1.77
CA LEU A 495 -13.04 25.35 -1.76
C LEU A 495 -12.93 26.34 -0.59
N ASP A 496 -12.40 25.90 0.55
CA ASP A 496 -12.27 26.71 1.76
C ASP A 496 -10.79 27.00 2.02
N ASN A 497 -10.38 28.27 1.91
CA ASN A 497 -8.99 28.69 2.02
C ASN A 497 -8.04 27.90 1.10
N VAL A 498 -8.39 27.78 -0.19
CA VAL A 498 -7.56 27.10 -1.22
C VAL A 498 -6.83 28.14 -2.05
N LYS A 499 -5.50 27.99 -2.18
CA LYS A 499 -4.65 28.92 -2.92
C LYS A 499 -3.82 28.18 -3.98
N VAL A 500 -3.83 28.69 -5.18
CA VAL A 500 -3.00 28.19 -6.30
C VAL A 500 -2.12 29.33 -6.79
N THR A 501 -0.82 29.12 -6.81
CA THR A 501 0.16 30.13 -7.26
C THR A 501 1.02 29.59 -8.41
N GLY A 502 1.40 30.44 -9.35
CA GLY A 502 2.26 30.07 -10.48
C GLY A 502 1.57 29.27 -11.57
N TYR A 503 0.24 29.24 -11.62
CA TYR A 503 -0.53 28.59 -12.68
C TYR A 503 -0.44 29.31 -14.02
N GLU A 504 -0.69 28.58 -15.11
CA GLU A 504 -0.85 29.12 -16.45
C GLU A 504 -2.33 29.02 -16.89
N GLY A 505 -2.88 30.08 -17.50
CA GLY A 505 -4.29 30.11 -17.92
C GLY A 505 -5.25 30.47 -16.79
N LYS A 506 -6.24 29.61 -16.54
CA LYS A 506 -7.26 29.82 -15.49
C LYS A 506 -6.80 29.21 -14.17
N GLU A 507 -6.95 29.95 -13.07
CA GLU A 507 -6.79 29.39 -11.72
C GLU A 507 -7.81 28.28 -11.44
N LYS A 508 -9.06 28.49 -11.88
CA LYS A 508 -10.16 27.56 -11.72
C LYS A 508 -10.88 27.39 -13.04
N ASP A 509 -10.93 26.17 -13.55
CA ASP A 509 -11.71 25.77 -14.72
C ASP A 509 -12.79 24.78 -14.26
N ILE A 510 -13.90 25.33 -13.76
CA ILE A 510 -14.98 24.62 -13.10
C ILE A 510 -16.25 24.75 -13.92
N GLU A 511 -16.79 23.61 -14.39
CA GLU A 511 -18.05 23.56 -15.14
C GLU A 511 -18.85 22.33 -14.70
N SER A 512 -20.18 22.36 -14.88
CA SER A 512 -21.08 21.27 -14.51
C SER A 512 -20.93 20.88 -13.03
N VAL A 513 -20.80 21.89 -12.16
CA VAL A 513 -20.80 21.74 -10.69
C VAL A 513 -22.11 22.36 -10.20
N GLU A 514 -22.96 21.55 -9.53
CA GLU A 514 -24.29 21.98 -9.12
C GLU A 514 -24.23 23.03 -7.98
N CYS A 515 -23.37 22.79 -7.01
CA CYS A 515 -23.15 23.67 -5.87
C CYS A 515 -21.65 23.94 -5.66
N LEU A 516 -21.20 25.14 -5.99
CA LEU A 516 -19.85 25.62 -5.70
C LEU A 516 -19.88 26.51 -4.45
N VAL A 517 -19.11 26.14 -3.43
CA VAL A 517 -18.94 26.91 -2.20
C VAL A 517 -17.49 27.38 -2.10
N GLU A 518 -17.28 28.69 -2.08
CA GLU A 518 -15.96 29.30 -1.91
C GLU A 518 -15.94 30.16 -0.62
N LYS A 519 -14.89 29.99 0.21
CA LYS A 519 -14.69 30.72 1.46
C LYS A 519 -13.24 31.19 1.60
#